data_ed827087505cec126a5da7823f6903e6
#
_entry.id   ed827087505cec126a5da7823f6903e6
#
_cell.length_a   1.000
_cell.length_b   1.000
_cell.length_c   1.000
_cell.angle_alpha   90.00
_cell.angle_beta   90.00
_cell.angle_gamma   90.00
#
_symmetry.space_group_name_H-M   'P 1'
#
loop_
_entity.id
_entity.type
_entity.pdbx_description
1 polymer ?
#
loop_
_entity_poly.entity_id
_entity_poly.type
_entity_poly.pdbx_seq_one_letter_code
_entity_poly.pdbx_strand_id
1 'polypeptide(L)'
;MPQSLSKVYLHVIFSTKNRFPFIDETCASELFKYLAGVCNNHGCPVLQVGGHRDHVHIFCQLARTLSQSDLVKELKINSSKWMKARGGVFEKFYWQDGYGIFSINPTQTDAVVEYIKNQAEHHKTRSFQDEFRAFLQKYGVEYDERYVWD
;
A
#
# COMPACT_ATOMS: atom_id res chain seq x y z
N MET A 1 -28.86 -15.07 16.45
CA MET A 1 -28.02 -14.74 15.27
C MET A 1 -26.59 -15.19 15.53
N PRO A 2 -26.02 -15.99 14.64
CA PRO A 2 -24.61 -16.34 14.79
C PRO A 2 -23.72 -15.12 14.59
N GLN A 3 -22.58 -15.10 15.26
CA GLN A 3 -21.57 -14.07 15.10
C GLN A 3 -20.35 -14.68 14.39
N SER A 4 -19.85 -13.98 13.38
CA SER A 4 -18.58 -14.34 12.74
C SER A 4 -17.54 -13.32 13.16
N LEU A 5 -16.61 -13.76 13.99
CA LEU A 5 -15.65 -12.88 14.65
C LEU A 5 -14.27 -13.09 14.05
N SER A 6 -13.71 -12.02 13.52
CA SER A 6 -12.37 -12.07 12.89
C SER A 6 -11.61 -10.77 13.10
N LYS A 7 -10.30 -10.86 13.05
CA LYS A 7 -9.41 -9.71 13.09
C LYS A 7 -8.18 -10.06 12.24
N VAL A 8 -8.22 -9.65 10.98
CA VAL A 8 -7.15 -9.92 10.01
C VAL A 8 -6.55 -8.59 9.57
N TYR A 9 -5.36 -8.30 10.04
CA TYR A 9 -4.65 -7.08 9.64
C TYR A 9 -3.69 -7.36 8.50
N LEU A 10 -3.67 -6.45 7.53
CA LEU A 10 -2.80 -6.53 6.35
C LEU A 10 -1.96 -5.26 6.24
N HIS A 11 -0.68 -5.47 5.96
CA HIS A 11 0.22 -4.43 5.50
C HIS A 11 0.39 -4.60 4.00
N VAL A 12 -0.20 -3.70 3.23
CA VAL A 12 -0.23 -3.73 1.76
C VAL A 12 0.81 -2.75 1.23
N ILE A 13 1.64 -3.21 0.30
CA ILE A 13 2.73 -2.39 -0.27
C ILE A 13 2.73 -2.55 -1.78
N PHE A 14 2.75 -1.45 -2.51
CA PHE A 14 3.00 -1.47 -3.95
C PHE A 14 3.59 -0.15 -4.42
N SER A 15 4.29 -0.21 -5.56
CA SER A 15 4.97 0.94 -6.13
C SER A 15 4.25 1.46 -7.37
N THR A 16 4.66 2.65 -7.79
CA THR A 16 4.36 3.14 -9.14
C THR A 16 5.06 2.27 -10.18
N LYS A 17 4.55 2.30 -11.42
CA LYS A 17 5.19 1.62 -12.55
C LYS A 17 6.60 2.15 -12.74
N ASN A 18 7.58 1.25 -12.79
CA ASN A 18 9.01 1.56 -12.93
C ASN A 18 9.55 2.47 -11.82
N ARG A 19 8.84 2.57 -10.68
CA ARG A 19 9.20 3.44 -9.54
C ARG A 19 9.35 4.90 -9.95
N PHE A 20 8.58 5.33 -10.95
CA PHE A 20 8.56 6.75 -11.33
C PHE A 20 8.00 7.58 -10.17
N PRO A 21 8.67 8.69 -9.77
CA PRO A 21 8.30 9.42 -8.56
C PRO A 21 7.08 10.35 -8.77
N PHE A 22 5.91 9.79 -9.07
CA PHE A 22 4.67 10.54 -9.25
C PHE A 22 4.15 11.17 -7.96
N ILE A 23 4.43 10.56 -6.80
CA ILE A 23 3.85 10.97 -5.53
C ILE A 23 4.70 12.08 -4.94
N ASP A 24 4.45 13.30 -5.39
CA ASP A 24 5.17 14.47 -4.90
C ASP A 24 4.48 15.09 -3.67
N GLU A 25 5.09 16.13 -3.12
CA GLU A 25 4.59 16.80 -1.92
C GLU A 25 3.21 17.45 -2.13
N THR A 26 2.86 17.78 -3.38
CA THR A 26 1.57 18.43 -3.69
C THR A 26 0.39 17.48 -3.63
N CYS A 27 0.62 16.17 -3.78
CA CYS A 27 -0.47 15.20 -3.84
C CYS A 27 -0.39 14.09 -2.79
N ALA A 28 0.75 13.90 -2.14
CA ALA A 28 0.98 12.77 -1.24
C ALA A 28 -0.11 12.65 -0.15
N SER A 29 -0.34 13.72 0.59
CA SER A 29 -1.33 13.71 1.68
C SER A 29 -2.74 13.40 1.18
N GLU A 30 -3.12 14.00 0.06
CA GLU A 30 -4.45 13.78 -0.54
C GLU A 30 -4.59 12.35 -1.07
N LEU A 31 -3.55 11.81 -1.70
CA LEU A 31 -3.54 10.43 -2.17
C LEU A 31 -3.71 9.45 -1.00
N PHE A 32 -3.00 9.68 0.10
CA PHE A 32 -3.10 8.79 1.28
C PHE A 32 -4.51 8.82 1.87
N LYS A 33 -5.12 9.99 1.95
CA LYS A 33 -6.53 10.12 2.38
C LYS A 33 -7.48 9.41 1.44
N TYR A 34 -7.23 9.51 0.14
CA TYR A 34 -8.06 8.85 -0.88
C TYR A 34 -7.99 7.33 -0.75
N LEU A 35 -6.79 6.79 -0.61
CA LEU A 35 -6.58 5.34 -0.40
C LEU A 35 -7.27 4.87 0.88
N ALA A 36 -7.16 5.63 1.97
CA ALA A 36 -7.85 5.32 3.21
C ALA A 36 -9.38 5.27 3.01
N GLY A 37 -9.92 6.23 2.25
CA GLY A 37 -11.34 6.26 1.90
C GLY A 37 -11.79 5.04 1.12
N VAL A 38 -10.98 4.58 0.16
CA VAL A 38 -11.29 3.35 -0.60
C VAL A 38 -11.37 2.14 0.34
N CYS A 39 -10.40 1.98 1.22
CA CYS A 39 -10.42 0.88 2.20
C CYS A 39 -11.67 0.93 3.08
N ASN A 40 -11.95 2.09 3.66
CA ASN A 40 -13.10 2.25 4.56
C ASN A 40 -14.42 1.99 3.83
N ASN A 41 -14.55 2.43 2.58
CA ASN A 41 -15.76 2.22 1.78
C ASN A 41 -15.98 0.75 1.42
N HIS A 42 -14.93 -0.06 1.44
CA HIS A 42 -15.01 -1.51 1.18
C HIS A 42 -15.05 -2.34 2.47
N GLY A 43 -15.31 -1.69 3.60
CA GLY A 43 -15.42 -2.39 4.89
C GLY A 43 -14.09 -2.87 5.46
N CYS A 44 -12.98 -2.26 5.03
CA CYS A 44 -11.64 -2.56 5.51
C CYS A 44 -11.10 -1.38 6.32
N PRO A 45 -11.42 -1.28 7.63
CA PRO A 45 -11.00 -0.12 8.42
C PRO A 45 -9.50 0.12 8.33
N VAL A 46 -9.12 1.34 7.98
CA VAL A 46 -7.72 1.73 7.84
C VAL A 46 -7.15 2.15 9.19
N LEU A 47 -5.91 1.72 9.47
CA LEU A 47 -5.15 2.17 10.64
C LEU A 47 -4.14 3.25 10.25
N GLN A 48 -3.47 3.08 9.10
CA GLN A 48 -2.50 4.06 8.62
C GLN A 48 -2.24 3.89 7.14
N VAL A 49 -2.07 5.00 6.43
CA VAL A 49 -1.58 5.04 5.05
C VAL A 49 -0.42 6.00 5.01
N GLY A 50 0.61 5.63 4.29
CA GLY A 50 1.78 6.47 4.08
C GLY A 50 2.57 5.99 2.88
N GLY A 51 3.72 6.55 2.69
CA GLY A 51 4.58 6.17 1.58
C GLY A 51 5.65 7.22 1.31
N HIS A 52 6.23 7.09 0.15
CA HIS A 52 7.22 8.04 -0.35
C HIS A 52 6.96 8.26 -1.84
N ARG A 53 7.84 8.85 -2.54
CA ARG A 53 7.63 9.35 -3.92
C ARG A 53 7.19 8.32 -4.94
N ASP A 54 7.49 7.05 -4.72
CA ASP A 54 7.29 5.97 -5.71
C ASP A 54 6.54 4.76 -5.19
N HIS A 55 6.01 4.81 -3.96
CA HIS A 55 5.29 3.68 -3.37
C HIS A 55 4.39 4.09 -2.22
N VAL A 56 3.49 3.19 -1.87
CA VAL A 56 2.57 3.37 -0.74
C VAL A 56 2.58 2.16 0.17
N HIS A 57 2.29 2.42 1.45
CA HIS A 57 2.03 1.44 2.48
C HIS A 57 0.62 1.69 3.01
N ILE A 58 -0.19 0.63 3.05
CA ILE A 58 -1.56 0.70 3.56
C ILE A 58 -1.73 -0.36 4.63
N PHE A 59 -2.08 0.06 5.84
CA PHE A 59 -2.30 -0.84 6.96
C PHE A 59 -3.78 -0.81 7.32
N CYS A 60 -4.46 -1.93 7.13
CA CYS A 60 -5.91 -2.03 7.32
C CYS A 60 -6.33 -3.39 7.84
N GLN A 61 -7.57 -3.46 8.33
CA GLN A 61 -8.21 -4.72 8.67
C GLN A 61 -8.97 -5.23 7.44
N LEU A 62 -8.76 -6.49 7.07
CA LEU A 62 -9.46 -7.08 5.92
C LEU A 62 -10.89 -7.45 6.29
N ALA A 63 -11.85 -7.03 5.48
CA ALA A 63 -13.25 -7.46 5.60
C ALA A 63 -13.37 -8.97 5.33
N ARG A 64 -14.30 -9.65 6.03
CA ARG A 64 -14.52 -11.08 5.86
C ARG A 64 -14.95 -11.47 4.45
N THR A 65 -15.59 -10.57 3.74
CA THR A 65 -16.23 -10.83 2.46
C THR A 65 -15.42 -10.37 1.27
N LEU A 66 -14.19 -9.87 1.48
CA LEU A 66 -13.34 -9.33 0.42
C LEU A 66 -12.02 -10.09 0.39
N SER A 67 -11.60 -10.50 -0.80
CA SER A 67 -10.27 -11.08 -0.97
C SER A 67 -9.20 -9.99 -0.96
N GLN A 68 -7.96 -10.37 -0.61
CA GLN A 68 -6.85 -9.43 -0.67
C GLN A 68 -6.61 -8.90 -2.10
N SER A 69 -6.76 -9.77 -3.12
CA SER A 69 -6.57 -9.34 -4.51
C SER A 69 -7.66 -8.35 -4.95
N ASP A 70 -8.89 -8.53 -4.53
CA ASP A 70 -9.98 -7.59 -4.83
C ASP A 70 -9.76 -6.25 -4.14
N LEU A 71 -9.28 -6.26 -2.89
CA LEU A 71 -8.94 -5.01 -2.19
C LEU A 71 -7.87 -4.23 -2.95
N VAL A 72 -6.78 -4.88 -3.34
CA VAL A 72 -5.70 -4.22 -4.08
C VAL A 72 -6.20 -3.70 -5.42
N LYS A 73 -7.01 -4.47 -6.12
CA LYS A 73 -7.64 -4.05 -7.38
C LYS A 73 -8.42 -2.75 -7.20
N GLU A 74 -9.28 -2.69 -6.19
CA GLU A 74 -10.08 -1.50 -5.92
C GLU A 74 -9.21 -0.29 -5.53
N LEU A 75 -8.20 -0.51 -4.70
CA LEU A 75 -7.24 0.52 -4.34
C LEU A 75 -6.56 1.11 -5.58
N LYS A 76 -6.05 0.24 -6.45
CA LYS A 76 -5.31 0.67 -7.65
C LYS A 76 -6.19 1.35 -8.68
N ILE A 77 -7.34 0.78 -9.02
CA ILE A 77 -8.23 1.33 -10.04
C ILE A 77 -8.70 2.73 -9.63
N ASN A 78 -9.21 2.87 -8.42
CA ASN A 78 -9.78 4.13 -7.97
C ASN A 78 -8.71 5.21 -7.82
N SER A 79 -7.57 4.89 -7.21
CA SER A 79 -6.50 5.87 -7.01
C SER A 79 -5.81 6.25 -8.31
N SER A 80 -5.69 5.32 -9.27
CA SER A 80 -5.15 5.62 -10.60
C SER A 80 -6.01 6.65 -11.33
N LYS A 81 -7.33 6.48 -11.31
CA LYS A 81 -8.26 7.45 -11.89
C LYS A 81 -8.13 8.82 -11.22
N TRP A 82 -8.06 8.82 -9.90
CA TRP A 82 -7.91 10.06 -9.12
C TRP A 82 -6.60 10.78 -9.46
N MET A 83 -5.50 10.06 -9.56
CA MET A 83 -4.21 10.63 -9.93
C MET A 83 -4.22 11.19 -11.36
N LYS A 84 -4.73 10.43 -12.32
CA LYS A 84 -4.80 10.86 -13.73
C LYS A 84 -5.65 12.12 -13.91
N ALA A 85 -6.70 12.27 -13.14
CA ALA A 85 -7.58 13.44 -13.19
C ALA A 85 -6.89 14.74 -12.78
N ARG A 86 -5.73 14.67 -12.14
CA ARG A 86 -4.93 15.85 -11.79
C ARG A 86 -4.30 16.51 -13.02
N GLY A 87 -4.21 15.81 -14.15
CA GLY A 87 -3.70 16.33 -15.39
C GLY A 87 -2.16 16.40 -15.46
N GLY A 88 -1.62 16.94 -16.57
CA GLY A 88 -0.19 17.08 -16.75
C GLY A 88 0.52 15.74 -16.71
N VAL A 89 1.63 15.65 -15.99
CA VAL A 89 2.41 14.42 -15.83
C VAL A 89 1.60 13.28 -15.24
N PHE A 90 0.59 13.60 -14.42
CA PHE A 90 -0.24 12.59 -13.76
C PHE A 90 -1.15 11.82 -14.73
N GLU A 91 -1.38 12.29 -15.93
CA GLU A 91 -2.12 11.55 -16.95
C GLU A 91 -1.43 10.24 -17.32
N LYS A 92 -0.13 10.14 -17.13
CA LYS A 92 0.69 8.95 -17.37
C LYS A 92 0.86 8.06 -16.14
N PHE A 93 0.12 8.33 -15.08
CA PHE A 93 0.24 7.58 -13.82
C PHE A 93 -0.18 6.12 -14.01
N TYR A 94 0.66 5.19 -13.52
CA TYR A 94 0.35 3.76 -13.43
C TYR A 94 0.99 3.19 -12.16
N TRP A 95 0.27 2.32 -11.50
CA TRP A 95 0.84 1.44 -10.47
C TRP A 95 1.55 0.26 -11.13
N GLN A 96 2.50 -0.36 -10.41
CA GLN A 96 3.01 -1.68 -10.81
C GLN A 96 1.84 -2.68 -10.88
N ASP A 97 2.00 -3.76 -11.64
CA ASP A 97 0.96 -4.78 -11.71
C ASP A 97 0.90 -5.63 -10.44
N GLY A 98 2.05 -5.92 -9.84
CA GLY A 98 2.14 -6.70 -8.62
C GLY A 98 1.93 -5.89 -7.34
N TYR A 99 2.10 -6.56 -6.22
CA TYR A 99 1.99 -5.97 -4.88
C TYR A 99 2.59 -6.92 -3.84
N GLY A 100 2.83 -6.39 -2.64
CA GLY A 100 3.14 -7.21 -1.47
C GLY A 100 2.06 -7.07 -0.42
N ILE A 101 1.69 -8.17 0.23
CA ILE A 101 0.78 -8.16 1.37
C ILE A 101 1.35 -9.06 2.45
N PHE A 102 1.42 -8.54 3.66
CA PHE A 102 1.92 -9.30 4.80
C PHE A 102 0.92 -9.21 5.93
N SER A 103 0.64 -10.35 6.56
CA SER A 103 -0.25 -10.40 7.73
C SER A 103 0.47 -9.83 8.94
N ILE A 104 -0.25 -9.07 9.75
CA ILE A 104 0.31 -8.44 10.95
C ILE A 104 -0.45 -8.97 12.17
N ASN A 105 0.30 -9.39 13.17
CA ASN A 105 -0.28 -9.78 14.45
C ASN A 105 -0.94 -8.55 15.08
N PRO A 106 -2.18 -8.68 15.59
CA PRO A 106 -2.88 -7.56 16.24
C PRO A 106 -2.11 -6.89 17.38
N THR A 107 -1.14 -7.59 17.98
CA THR A 107 -0.31 -7.01 19.05
C THR A 107 0.81 -6.10 18.53
N GLN A 108 1.00 -6.03 17.20
CA GLN A 108 2.07 -5.26 16.54
C GLN A 108 1.56 -4.02 15.81
N THR A 109 0.31 -3.62 16.04
CA THR A 109 -0.31 -2.50 15.30
C THR A 109 0.44 -1.18 15.49
N ASP A 110 0.84 -0.86 16.70
CA ASP A 110 1.53 0.41 16.98
C ASP A 110 2.88 0.49 16.25
N ALA A 111 3.62 -0.62 16.21
CA ALA A 111 4.90 -0.68 15.52
C ALA A 111 4.75 -0.46 14.02
N VAL A 112 3.72 -1.04 13.40
CA VAL A 112 3.46 -0.89 11.96
C VAL A 112 3.00 0.54 11.65
N VAL A 113 2.12 1.12 12.45
CA VAL A 113 1.68 2.51 12.29
C VAL A 113 2.88 3.47 12.32
N GLU A 114 3.75 3.33 13.32
CA GLU A 114 4.96 4.17 13.43
C GLU A 114 5.90 3.97 12.24
N TYR A 115 6.08 2.73 11.81
CA TYR A 115 6.91 2.44 10.64
C TYR A 115 6.38 3.17 9.40
N ILE A 116 5.07 3.13 9.16
CA ILE A 116 4.47 3.79 7.98
C ILE A 116 4.56 5.31 8.08
N LYS A 117 4.38 5.88 9.27
CA LYS A 117 4.52 7.32 9.48
C LYS A 117 5.93 7.84 9.15
N ASN A 118 6.94 7.01 9.33
CA ASN A 118 8.35 7.40 9.18
C ASN A 118 8.94 7.05 7.81
N GLN A 119 8.11 6.86 6.78
CA GLN A 119 8.58 6.46 5.45
C GLN A 119 9.58 7.45 4.84
N ALA A 120 9.37 8.75 4.98
CA ALA A 120 10.32 9.73 4.46
C ALA A 120 11.70 9.60 5.09
N GLU A 121 11.78 9.33 6.40
CA GLU A 121 13.07 9.09 7.08
C GLU A 121 13.73 7.82 6.61
N HIS A 122 12.97 6.72 6.45
CA HIS A 122 13.52 5.45 5.97
C HIS A 122 14.12 5.59 4.58
N HIS A 123 13.50 6.39 3.70
CA HIS A 123 13.93 6.53 2.31
C HIS A 123 15.00 7.60 2.07
N LYS A 124 15.51 8.24 3.11
CA LYS A 124 16.74 9.04 3.02
C LYS A 124 17.97 8.20 2.74
N THR A 125 17.97 6.94 3.21
CA THR A 125 19.14 6.05 3.14
C THR A 125 18.85 4.72 2.46
N ARG A 126 17.62 4.49 2.00
CA ARG A 126 17.16 3.19 1.54
C ARG A 126 16.12 3.33 0.44
N SER A 127 16.31 2.61 -0.68
CA SER A 127 15.35 2.59 -1.78
C SER A 127 14.12 1.75 -1.44
N PHE A 128 13.02 1.96 -2.18
CA PHE A 128 11.85 1.09 -2.09
C PHE A 128 12.21 -0.37 -2.37
N GLN A 129 13.04 -0.60 -3.40
CA GLN A 129 13.41 -1.97 -3.78
C GLN A 129 14.13 -2.68 -2.66
N ASP A 130 15.05 -2.02 -1.98
CA ASP A 130 15.76 -2.60 -0.83
C ASP A 130 14.82 -2.85 0.35
N GLU A 131 13.91 -1.92 0.62
CA GLU A 131 12.89 -2.08 1.65
C GLU A 131 11.99 -3.29 1.34
N PHE A 132 11.51 -3.40 0.11
CA PHE A 132 10.62 -4.48 -0.30
C PHE A 132 11.31 -5.85 -0.23
N ARG A 133 12.56 -5.93 -0.68
CA ARG A 133 13.36 -7.16 -0.54
C ARG A 133 13.48 -7.58 0.92
N ALA A 134 13.70 -6.64 1.81
CA ALA A 134 13.79 -6.93 3.25
C ALA A 134 12.49 -7.50 3.80
N PHE A 135 11.34 -6.98 3.38
CA PHE A 135 10.04 -7.55 3.76
C PHE A 135 9.86 -8.96 3.23
N LEU A 136 10.18 -9.21 1.97
CA LEU A 136 10.05 -10.54 1.37
C LEU A 136 10.93 -11.56 2.11
N GLN A 137 12.15 -11.18 2.47
CA GLN A 137 13.05 -12.03 3.24
C GLN A 137 12.52 -12.26 4.66
N LYS A 138 12.05 -11.20 5.32
CA LYS A 138 11.54 -11.29 6.69
C LYS A 138 10.35 -12.24 6.80
N TYR A 139 9.45 -12.21 5.82
CA TYR A 139 8.25 -13.03 5.81
C TYR A 139 8.41 -14.35 5.05
N GLY A 140 9.61 -14.64 4.55
CA GLY A 140 9.91 -15.91 3.87
C GLY A 140 9.15 -16.10 2.57
N VAL A 141 8.93 -15.01 1.82
CA VAL A 141 8.24 -15.05 0.53
C VAL A 141 9.27 -15.19 -0.59
N GLU A 142 9.15 -16.26 -1.38
CA GLU A 142 9.98 -16.46 -2.56
C GLU A 142 9.58 -15.48 -3.66
N TYR A 143 10.55 -14.95 -4.39
CA TYR A 143 10.31 -14.01 -5.48
C TYR A 143 11.38 -14.13 -6.56
N ASP A 144 11.04 -13.67 -7.76
CA ASP A 144 11.96 -13.61 -8.90
C ASP A 144 12.27 -12.15 -9.20
N GLU A 145 13.56 -11.78 -9.11
CA GLU A 145 14.03 -10.41 -9.37
C GLU A 145 13.63 -9.89 -10.75
N ARG A 146 13.42 -10.77 -11.72
CA ARG A 146 13.03 -10.37 -13.08
C ARG A 146 11.61 -9.84 -13.15
N TYR A 147 10.73 -10.27 -12.23
CA TYR A 147 9.28 -10.00 -12.29
C TYR A 147 8.72 -9.28 -11.07
N VAL A 148 9.45 -9.26 -9.97
CA VAL A 148 8.95 -8.71 -8.70
C VAL A 148 8.61 -7.22 -8.81
N TRP A 149 9.22 -6.52 -9.75
CA TRP A 149 9.03 -5.09 -9.94
C TRP A 149 7.94 -4.73 -10.97
N ASP A 150 7.42 -5.72 -11.69
CA ASP A 150 6.37 -5.52 -12.70
C ASP A 150 5.02 -5.12 -12.09
#